data_3504036a8a986a8c0ab8f746217db558
#
_entry.id   3504036a8a986a8c0ab8f746217db558
#
_cell.length_a   1.000
_cell.length_b   1.000
_cell.length_c   1.000
_cell.angle_alpha   90.00
_cell.angle_beta   90.00
_cell.angle_gamma   90.00
#
_symmetry.space_group_name_H-M   'P 1'
#
loop_
_entity.id
_entity.type
_entity.pdbx_description
1 polymer ?
#
loop_
_entity_poly.entity_id
_entity_poly.type
_entity_poly.pdbx_seq_one_letter_code
_entity_poly.pdbx_strand_id
1 'polypeptide(L)'
;VTLLGHHHRLQAIQDIVNHVPDIHLYGHITKGTENIGPFKKPLPVRTKEEAFLKYRYAVAIENGQTPHYFSEKIIDPILCWTTPIYWGCSNISKYFPKGSFVEIKDLNAGVGSQVASIIESQHHEENMDALAEARDLILNKYNLIPTIEKALVSDNLWE
;
A
#
# COMPACT_ATOMS: atom_id res chain seq x y z
N VAL A 1 4.53 11.18 -9.39
CA VAL A 1 3.09 11.28 -9.71
C VAL A 1 3.00 11.85 -11.11
N THR A 2 2.71 11.03 -12.08
CA THR A 2 2.44 11.49 -13.44
C THR A 2 1.10 12.24 -13.45
N LEU A 3 1.05 13.40 -14.07
CA LEU A 3 -0.05 14.36 -14.09
C LEU A 3 -1.37 13.85 -14.73
N LEU A 4 -1.43 12.63 -15.22
CA LEU A 4 -2.58 12.08 -15.93
C LEU A 4 -3.26 11.00 -15.09
N GLY A 5 -4.44 11.32 -14.55
CA GLY A 5 -5.39 10.30 -14.11
C GLY A 5 -5.43 9.95 -12.62
N HIS A 6 -4.77 10.69 -11.73
CA HIS A 6 -4.75 10.33 -10.29
C HIS A 6 -5.60 11.24 -9.38
N HIS A 7 -6.59 11.93 -9.93
CA HIS A 7 -7.45 12.83 -9.15
C HIS A 7 -8.14 12.11 -7.98
N HIS A 8 -8.60 10.87 -8.17
CA HIS A 8 -9.23 10.08 -7.12
C HIS A 8 -8.28 9.78 -5.94
N ARG A 9 -6.98 9.54 -6.21
CA ARG A 9 -5.97 9.35 -5.15
C ARG A 9 -5.73 10.63 -4.36
N LEU A 10 -5.67 11.77 -5.04
CA LEU A 10 -5.44 13.06 -4.39
C LEU A 10 -6.63 13.45 -3.53
N GLN A 11 -7.86 13.22 -4.01
CA GLN A 11 -9.08 13.43 -3.23
C GLN A 11 -9.12 12.53 -1.99
N ALA A 12 -8.79 11.23 -2.15
CA ALA A 12 -8.71 10.30 -1.03
C ALA A 12 -7.65 10.72 0.00
N ILE A 13 -6.44 11.13 -0.44
CA ILE A 13 -5.39 11.62 0.46
C ILE A 13 -5.86 12.88 1.19
N GLN A 14 -6.54 13.79 0.51
CA GLN A 14 -7.08 15.00 1.13
C GLN A 14 -8.12 14.67 2.22
N ASP A 15 -9.02 13.73 1.95
CA ASP A 15 -10.02 13.28 2.93
C ASP A 15 -9.34 12.60 4.13
N ILE A 16 -8.34 11.76 3.88
CA ILE A 16 -7.54 11.11 4.93
C ILE A 16 -6.81 12.14 5.81
N VAL A 17 -6.16 13.13 5.21
CA VAL A 17 -5.44 14.19 5.97
C VAL A 17 -6.41 15.01 6.84
N ASN A 18 -7.62 15.25 6.36
CA ASN A 18 -8.64 15.96 7.13
C ASN A 18 -9.11 15.18 8.37
N HIS A 19 -9.15 13.85 8.29
CA HIS A 19 -9.60 12.99 9.40
C HIS A 19 -8.44 12.50 10.28
N VAL A 20 -7.22 12.44 9.74
CA VAL A 20 -6.00 12.00 10.43
C VAL A 20 -4.94 13.11 10.30
N PRO A 21 -5.03 14.21 11.09
CA PRO A 21 -4.15 15.38 10.94
C PRO A 21 -2.67 15.06 11.17
N ASP A 22 -2.37 14.03 11.96
CA ASP A 22 -1.01 13.62 12.30
C ASP A 22 -0.40 12.61 11.32
N ILE A 23 -1.13 12.25 10.25
CA ILE A 23 -0.59 11.37 9.23
C ILE A 23 0.67 11.97 8.60
N HIS A 24 1.70 11.16 8.44
CA HIS A 24 2.92 11.55 7.76
C HIS A 24 2.81 11.24 6.26
N LEU A 25 3.11 12.23 5.43
CA LEU A 25 3.20 12.06 3.98
C LEU A 25 4.68 12.00 3.57
N TYR A 26 5.02 11.03 2.73
CA TYR A 26 6.33 10.89 2.13
C TYR A 26 6.25 10.97 0.61
N GLY A 27 7.25 11.54 -0.02
CA GLY A 27 7.32 11.61 -1.48
C GLY A 27 7.85 12.95 -1.99
N HIS A 28 7.73 13.14 -3.29
CA HIS A 28 8.14 14.37 -3.94
C HIS A 28 6.93 15.16 -4.41
N ILE A 29 6.90 16.47 -4.10
CA ILE A 29 5.97 17.40 -4.73
C ILE A 29 6.52 17.68 -6.12
N THR A 30 5.79 17.28 -7.16
CA THR A 30 6.10 17.65 -8.53
C THR A 30 5.45 18.98 -8.89
N LYS A 31 6.07 19.76 -9.79
CA LYS A 31 5.45 20.98 -10.34
C LYS A 31 4.03 20.70 -10.80
N GLY A 32 3.06 21.49 -10.34
CA GLY A 32 1.64 21.33 -10.64
C GLY A 32 0.82 20.60 -9.57
N THR A 33 1.46 20.09 -8.50
CA THR A 33 0.76 19.54 -7.33
C THR A 33 0.83 20.46 -6.11
N GLU A 34 1.49 21.61 -6.23
CA GLU A 34 1.66 22.59 -5.15
C GLU A 34 0.33 23.17 -4.64
N ASN A 35 -0.70 23.15 -5.50
CA ASN A 35 -2.02 23.73 -5.22
C ASN A 35 -3.08 22.66 -4.88
N ILE A 36 -2.71 21.42 -4.63
CA ILE A 36 -3.66 20.36 -4.29
C ILE A 36 -3.88 20.36 -2.77
N GLY A 37 -4.57 21.36 -2.30
CA GLY A 37 -5.04 21.47 -0.92
C GLY A 37 -3.93 21.69 0.13
N PRO A 38 -4.29 21.68 1.42
CA PRO A 38 -3.37 21.89 2.54
C PRO A 38 -2.57 20.60 2.82
N PHE A 39 -1.90 20.05 1.82
CA PHE A 39 -0.98 18.96 2.08
C PHE A 39 0.14 19.42 2.99
N LYS A 40 0.32 18.74 4.07
CA LYS A 40 1.56 18.84 4.83
C LYS A 40 2.71 18.63 3.85
N LYS A 41 3.74 19.45 3.97
CA LYS A 41 4.97 19.27 3.18
C LYS A 41 5.47 17.83 3.38
N PRO A 42 5.72 17.07 2.31
CA PRO A 42 6.23 15.71 2.44
C PRO A 42 7.50 15.68 3.25
N LEU A 43 7.61 14.69 4.12
CA LEU A 43 8.81 14.47 4.92
C LEU A 43 9.93 13.96 4.01
N PRO A 44 11.16 14.44 4.19
CA PRO A 44 12.31 13.89 3.48
C PRO A 44 12.57 12.45 3.95
N VAL A 45 12.91 11.60 3.03
CA VAL A 45 13.29 10.22 3.30
C VAL A 45 14.50 9.85 2.43
N ARG A 46 15.48 9.15 3.00
CA ARG A 46 16.65 8.69 2.25
C ARG A 46 16.35 7.40 1.49
N THR A 47 15.62 6.49 2.13
CA THR A 47 15.17 5.23 1.53
C THR A 47 13.67 5.04 1.76
N LYS A 48 13.02 4.23 0.94
CA LYS A 48 11.59 3.92 1.11
C LYS A 48 11.31 3.25 2.45
N GLU A 49 12.20 2.39 2.91
CA GLU A 49 12.07 1.64 4.14
C GLU A 49 11.95 2.56 5.36
N GLU A 50 12.68 3.67 5.39
CA GLU A 50 12.57 4.67 6.45
C GLU A 50 11.15 5.25 6.59
N ALA A 51 10.38 5.26 5.50
CA ALA A 51 9.00 5.71 5.49
C ALA A 51 8.01 4.69 6.07
N PHE A 52 8.44 3.43 6.28
CA PHE A 52 7.56 2.37 6.76
C PHE A 52 7.95 1.86 8.16
N LEU A 53 9.23 1.59 8.40
CA LEU A 53 9.75 0.93 9.61
C LEU A 53 9.30 1.51 10.96
N LYS A 54 8.77 2.74 10.97
CA LYS A 54 8.34 3.45 12.20
C LYS A 54 6.83 3.39 12.42
N TYR A 55 6.08 2.79 11.49
CA TYR A 55 4.62 2.87 11.50
C TYR A 55 3.98 1.50 11.55
N ARG A 56 2.88 1.40 12.29
CA ARG A 56 2.03 0.22 12.30
C ARG A 56 1.21 0.08 11.01
N TYR A 57 0.82 1.21 10.43
CA TYR A 57 -0.02 1.28 9.24
C TYR A 57 0.58 2.18 8.17
N ALA A 58 0.33 1.82 6.92
CA ALA A 58 0.66 2.66 5.77
C ALA A 58 -0.50 2.63 4.75
N VAL A 59 -0.92 3.79 4.29
CA VAL A 59 -1.92 3.89 3.22
C VAL A 59 -1.27 3.59 1.88
N ALA A 60 -1.75 2.55 1.21
CA ALA A 60 -1.23 2.03 -0.04
C ALA A 60 -2.31 2.04 -1.12
N ILE A 61 -2.27 3.03 -2.00
CA ILE A 61 -3.27 3.23 -3.07
C ILE A 61 -2.61 3.03 -4.42
N GLU A 62 -3.09 2.04 -5.19
CA GLU A 62 -2.65 1.80 -6.57
C GLU A 62 -3.13 2.89 -7.53
N ASN A 63 -2.62 2.88 -8.75
CA ASN A 63 -3.03 3.82 -9.79
C ASN A 63 -4.43 3.53 -10.34
N GLY A 64 -4.92 2.33 -10.14
CA GLY A 64 -6.24 1.86 -10.56
C GLY A 64 -6.60 0.56 -9.87
N GLN A 65 -7.87 0.17 -10.00
CA GLN A 65 -8.37 -1.09 -9.45
C GLN A 65 -8.46 -2.13 -10.58
N THR A 66 -7.59 -3.13 -10.54
CA THR A 66 -7.51 -4.18 -11.54
C THR A 66 -7.26 -5.53 -10.87
N PRO A 67 -8.01 -6.60 -11.22
CA PRO A 67 -7.72 -7.92 -10.69
C PRO A 67 -6.33 -8.40 -11.13
N HIS A 68 -5.67 -9.15 -10.28
CA HIS A 68 -4.33 -9.72 -10.51
C HIS A 68 -3.18 -8.71 -10.68
N TYR A 69 -3.43 -7.44 -10.42
CA TYR A 69 -2.40 -6.41 -10.49
C TYR A 69 -2.20 -5.75 -9.12
N PHE A 70 -1.03 -5.88 -8.59
CA PHE A 70 -0.53 -5.14 -7.41
C PHE A 70 0.94 -4.80 -7.60
N SER A 71 1.43 -3.82 -6.87
CA SER A 71 2.77 -3.30 -7.05
C SER A 71 3.54 -3.24 -5.72
N GLU A 72 4.70 -2.60 -5.75
CA GLU A 72 5.50 -2.31 -4.56
C GLU A 72 4.72 -1.59 -3.45
N LYS A 73 3.59 -0.97 -3.77
CA LYS A 73 2.82 -0.19 -2.78
C LYS A 73 2.26 -1.03 -1.64
N ILE A 74 1.85 -2.27 -1.93
CA ILE A 74 1.45 -3.22 -0.88
C ILE A 74 2.64 -4.04 -0.39
N ILE A 75 3.61 -4.31 -1.24
CA ILE A 75 4.78 -5.14 -0.95
C ILE A 75 5.71 -4.47 0.05
N ASP A 76 6.13 -3.23 -0.23
CA ASP A 76 7.12 -2.52 0.58
C ASP A 76 6.70 -2.38 2.06
N PRO A 77 5.45 -1.96 2.39
CA PRO A 77 5.02 -1.94 3.80
C PRO A 77 5.03 -3.32 4.44
N ILE A 78 4.54 -4.37 3.79
CA ILE A 78 4.54 -5.75 4.34
C ILE A 78 5.98 -6.19 4.66
N LEU A 79 6.93 -5.95 3.76
CA LEU A 79 8.34 -6.26 3.99
C LEU A 79 8.92 -5.52 5.20
N CYS A 80 8.42 -4.32 5.49
CA CYS A 80 8.80 -3.49 6.63
C CYS A 80 7.99 -3.74 7.90
N TRP A 81 7.18 -4.80 7.98
CA TRP A 81 6.32 -5.10 9.14
C TRP A 81 5.25 -4.02 9.40
N THR A 82 4.82 -3.32 8.36
CA THR A 82 3.78 -2.29 8.39
C THR A 82 2.54 -2.83 7.71
N THR A 83 1.39 -2.76 8.36
CA THR A 83 0.12 -3.23 7.80
C THR A 83 -0.39 -2.25 6.74
N PRO A 84 -0.53 -2.65 5.47
CA PRO A 84 -1.10 -1.78 4.44
C PRO A 84 -2.60 -1.56 4.65
N ILE A 85 -3.04 -0.31 4.60
CA ILE A 85 -4.42 0.06 4.35
C ILE A 85 -4.53 0.24 2.84
N TYR A 86 -5.06 -0.77 2.15
CA TYR A 86 -4.85 -0.99 0.72
C TYR A 86 -6.08 -0.77 -0.14
N TRP A 87 -5.86 -0.09 -1.26
CA TRP A 87 -6.80 -0.02 -2.37
C TRP A 87 -6.10 -0.30 -3.69
N GLY A 88 -6.64 -1.24 -4.50
CA GLY A 88 -6.05 -1.57 -5.80
C GLY A 88 -6.53 -2.89 -6.35
N CYS A 89 -5.75 -3.95 -6.22
CA CYS A 89 -6.08 -5.26 -6.75
C CYS A 89 -7.37 -5.82 -6.14
N SER A 90 -8.43 -5.93 -6.93
CA SER A 90 -9.76 -6.33 -6.44
C SER A 90 -9.86 -7.78 -5.95
N ASN A 91 -8.84 -8.59 -6.20
CA ASN A 91 -8.75 -9.96 -5.71
C ASN A 91 -7.44 -10.23 -4.94
N ILE A 92 -6.95 -9.22 -4.22
CA ILE A 92 -5.68 -9.28 -3.48
C ILE A 92 -5.66 -10.41 -2.43
N SER A 93 -6.81 -10.77 -1.87
CA SER A 93 -6.97 -11.86 -0.92
C SER A 93 -6.66 -13.27 -1.49
N LYS A 94 -6.47 -13.39 -2.81
CA LYS A 94 -5.93 -14.61 -3.43
C LYS A 94 -4.41 -14.74 -3.30
N TYR A 95 -3.73 -13.64 -3.00
CA TYR A 95 -2.28 -13.55 -2.93
C TYR A 95 -1.75 -13.47 -1.52
N PHE A 96 -2.47 -12.77 -0.65
CA PHE A 96 -2.05 -12.53 0.73
C PHE A 96 -3.12 -12.97 1.72
N PRO A 97 -2.72 -13.45 2.91
CA PRO A 97 -3.63 -13.85 3.97
C PRO A 97 -4.53 -12.70 4.42
N LYS A 98 -5.76 -13.03 4.79
CA LYS A 98 -6.64 -12.08 5.46
C LYS A 98 -5.99 -11.64 6.78
N GLY A 99 -6.02 -10.35 7.05
CA GLY A 99 -5.38 -9.76 8.23
C GLY A 99 -4.02 -9.14 7.93
N SER A 100 -3.28 -9.60 6.91
CA SER A 100 -2.00 -8.98 6.54
C SER A 100 -2.14 -7.58 5.93
N PHE A 101 -3.34 -7.18 5.58
CA PHE A 101 -3.71 -5.85 5.07
C PHE A 101 -5.17 -5.54 5.44
N VAL A 102 -5.53 -4.26 5.39
CA VAL A 102 -6.93 -3.82 5.50
C VAL A 102 -7.38 -3.26 4.15
N GLU A 103 -8.40 -3.86 3.56
CA GLU A 103 -8.89 -3.46 2.23
C GLU A 103 -9.82 -2.25 2.32
N ILE A 104 -9.52 -1.20 1.58
CA ILE A 104 -10.45 -0.12 1.25
C ILE A 104 -11.17 -0.50 -0.05
N LYS A 105 -12.48 -0.56 -0.03
CA LYS A 105 -13.28 -0.93 -1.21
C LYS A 105 -13.51 0.25 -2.15
N ASP A 106 -13.61 1.44 -1.61
CA ASP A 106 -13.93 2.66 -2.35
C ASP A 106 -13.11 3.83 -1.82
N LEU A 107 -12.55 4.63 -2.72
CA LEU A 107 -11.80 5.85 -2.40
C LEU A 107 -12.67 7.12 -2.37
N ASN A 108 -13.99 6.97 -2.45
CA ASN A 108 -14.92 8.10 -2.39
C ASN A 108 -15.04 8.69 -0.97
N ALA A 109 -15.99 9.60 -0.80
CA ALA A 109 -16.23 10.29 0.45
C ALA A 109 -16.35 9.32 1.64
N GLY A 110 -15.65 9.61 2.72
CA GLY A 110 -15.61 8.80 3.93
C GLY A 110 -14.41 7.86 4.07
N VAL A 111 -13.50 7.83 3.09
CA VAL A 111 -12.25 7.06 3.21
C VAL A 111 -11.40 7.54 4.37
N GLY A 112 -11.39 8.83 4.67
CA GLY A 112 -10.66 9.42 5.79
C GLY A 112 -11.14 8.91 7.14
N SER A 113 -12.46 8.87 7.37
CA SER A 113 -13.03 8.31 8.60
C SER A 113 -12.79 6.81 8.73
N GLN A 114 -12.82 6.07 7.61
CA GLN A 114 -12.49 4.66 7.60
C GLN A 114 -11.03 4.42 8.00
N VAL A 115 -10.09 5.17 7.43
CA VAL A 115 -8.67 5.09 7.79
C VAL A 115 -8.45 5.46 9.26
N ALA A 116 -9.09 6.51 9.77
CA ALA A 116 -9.01 6.89 11.18
C ALA A 116 -9.46 5.74 12.10
N SER A 117 -10.58 5.12 11.82
CA SER A 117 -11.08 3.96 12.58
C SER A 117 -10.13 2.76 12.55
N ILE A 118 -9.49 2.49 11.40
CA ILE A 118 -8.51 1.41 11.26
C ILE A 118 -7.27 1.68 12.12
N ILE A 119 -6.78 2.91 12.11
CA ILE A 119 -5.58 3.32 12.89
C ILE A 119 -5.83 3.20 14.41
N GLU A 120 -7.05 3.46 14.86
CA GLU A 120 -7.47 3.32 16.25
C GLU A 120 -7.72 1.85 16.67
N SER A 121 -7.85 0.95 15.72
CA SER A 121 -8.07 -0.48 15.99
C SER A 121 -6.77 -1.18 16.41
N GLN A 122 -6.92 -2.40 16.93
CA GLN A 122 -5.80 -3.30 17.24
C GLN A 122 -5.48 -4.27 16.10
N HIS A 123 -5.96 -3.98 14.89
CA HIS A 123 -5.84 -4.89 13.76
C HIS A 123 -4.39 -5.30 13.47
N HIS A 124 -3.45 -4.36 13.57
CA HIS A 124 -2.03 -4.63 13.35
C HIS A 124 -1.50 -5.67 14.35
N GLU A 125 -1.73 -5.43 15.64
CA GLU A 125 -1.24 -6.27 16.74
C GLU A 125 -1.89 -7.68 16.71
N GLU A 126 -3.18 -7.74 16.40
CA GLU A 126 -3.95 -8.99 16.34
C GLU A 126 -3.62 -9.86 15.13
N ASN A 127 -3.01 -9.30 14.09
CA ASN A 127 -2.77 -9.98 12.82
C ASN A 127 -1.29 -10.08 12.43
N MET A 128 -0.39 -10.02 13.40
CA MET A 128 1.06 -10.12 13.14
C MET A 128 1.46 -11.43 12.46
N ASP A 129 0.79 -12.55 12.76
CA ASP A 129 1.06 -13.83 12.12
C ASP A 129 0.68 -13.82 10.64
N ALA A 130 -0.45 -13.21 10.29
CA ALA A 130 -0.86 -13.03 8.89
C ALA A 130 0.11 -12.11 8.14
N LEU A 131 0.61 -11.08 8.80
CA LEU A 131 1.61 -10.17 8.22
C LEU A 131 2.95 -10.91 7.98
N ALA A 132 3.36 -11.77 8.93
CA ALA A 132 4.55 -12.61 8.79
C ALA A 132 4.42 -13.60 7.62
N GLU A 133 3.27 -14.27 7.48
CA GLU A 133 2.98 -15.15 6.36
C GLU A 133 3.01 -14.40 5.02
N ALA A 134 2.38 -13.23 4.93
CA ALA A 134 2.41 -12.41 3.72
C ALA A 134 3.83 -12.00 3.34
N ARG A 135 4.66 -11.66 4.33
CA ARG A 135 6.07 -11.33 4.14
C ARG A 135 6.86 -12.53 3.59
N ASP A 136 6.63 -13.73 4.14
CA ASP A 136 7.25 -14.96 3.65
C ASP A 136 6.85 -15.27 2.20
N LEU A 137 5.56 -15.10 1.87
CA LEU A 137 5.08 -15.26 0.49
C LEU A 137 5.76 -14.28 -0.49
N ILE A 138 5.99 -13.03 -0.07
CA ILE A 138 6.70 -12.06 -0.90
C ILE A 138 8.14 -12.51 -1.12
N LEU A 139 8.85 -12.89 -0.07
CA LEU A 139 10.27 -13.25 -0.14
C LEU A 139 10.51 -14.55 -0.93
N ASN A 140 9.63 -15.55 -0.77
CA ASN A 140 9.88 -16.91 -1.24
C ASN A 140 9.01 -17.33 -2.44
N LYS A 141 7.98 -16.55 -2.79
CA LYS A 141 7.06 -16.92 -3.89
C LYS A 141 6.87 -15.80 -4.92
N TYR A 142 6.66 -14.55 -4.47
CA TYR A 142 6.27 -13.43 -5.35
C TYR A 142 7.43 -12.50 -5.71
N ASN A 143 8.62 -12.76 -5.21
CA ASN A 143 9.81 -12.01 -5.58
C ASN A 143 10.38 -12.53 -6.92
N LEU A 144 11.21 -11.71 -7.55
CA LEU A 144 11.78 -11.97 -8.87
C LEU A 144 12.57 -13.28 -8.92
N ILE A 145 13.40 -13.57 -7.91
CA ILE A 145 14.29 -14.74 -7.91
C ILE A 145 13.51 -16.04 -7.89
N PRO A 146 12.58 -16.32 -6.93
CA PRO A 146 11.74 -17.52 -6.97
C PRO A 146 10.90 -17.64 -8.24
N THR A 147 10.48 -16.51 -8.82
CA THR A 147 9.72 -16.49 -10.07
C THR A 147 10.59 -16.96 -11.25
N ILE A 148 11.83 -16.49 -11.34
CA ILE A 148 12.80 -16.92 -12.36
C ILE A 148 13.17 -18.39 -12.17
N GLU A 149 13.49 -18.80 -10.95
CA GLU A 149 13.82 -20.22 -10.64
C GLU A 149 12.70 -21.16 -11.07
N LYS A 150 11.45 -20.81 -10.71
CA LYS A 150 10.28 -21.59 -11.15
C LYS A 150 10.14 -21.62 -12.66
N ALA A 151 10.38 -20.51 -13.33
CA ALA A 151 10.32 -20.39 -14.77
C ALA A 151 11.39 -21.23 -15.47
N LEU A 152 12.60 -21.29 -14.94
CA LEU A 152 13.72 -22.06 -15.49
C LEU A 152 13.58 -23.57 -15.25
N VAL A 153 12.92 -23.99 -14.18
CA VAL A 153 12.73 -25.40 -13.82
C VAL A 153 11.49 -26.01 -14.49
N SER A 154 10.49 -25.18 -14.85
CA SER A 154 9.33 -25.66 -15.60
C SER A 154 9.69 -25.83 -17.07
N ASP A 155 9.87 -27.06 -17.54
CA ASP A 155 10.16 -27.40 -18.96
C ASP A 155 9.07 -26.97 -19.96
N ASN A 156 8.01 -26.28 -19.53
CA ASN A 156 6.81 -25.93 -20.30
C ASN A 156 6.58 -24.43 -20.49
N LEU A 157 7.63 -23.63 -20.60
CA LEU A 157 7.47 -22.18 -20.83
C LEU A 157 7.22 -21.81 -22.31
N TRP A 158 7.25 -22.78 -23.23
CA TRP A 158 7.18 -22.54 -24.67
C TRP A 158 6.18 -23.43 -25.42
N GLU A 159 5.24 -24.10 -24.72
CA GLU A 159 4.11 -24.79 -25.32
C GLU A 159 2.81 -23.98 -25.24
#